data_96cf4f8c4baed65a891d309c46d5af4a
#
_entry.id   96cf4f8c4baed65a891d309c46d5af4a
#
_cell.length_a   1.000
_cell.length_b   1.000
_cell.length_c   1.000
_cell.angle_alpha   90.00
_cell.angle_beta   90.00
_cell.angle_gamma   90.00
#
_symmetry.space_group_name_H-M   'P 1'
#
loop_
_entity.id
_entity.type
_entity.pdbx_description
1 polymer ?
#
loop_
_entity_poly.entity_id
_entity_poly.type
_entity_poly.pdbx_seq_one_letter_code
_entity_poly.pdbx_strand_id
1 'polypeptide(L)'
;MPQTLYDKIFESHLVHKQDDGTCLIYIDRHLVHEVTSPQAFEGLRMNNRKVFSPESTLAVADHNVPTTDRSKPIENKDSKLQYETLEKNCKDFGLNFFALNDIRQGIVHVIGPEQGFTQPGMTIVCGDSHTATHGAFGAIAAGIGTSEVEHVLATQTLLQSKLKNMKIEVNGKLSTGVTAKDIILTVIGILGTAGGGGYALEFSGEVIKSLTMEERMTVCNMAIEAGSRVGIIEPDEKTFEFLKGEPMAPKGEQWDKAMEHWATLKSDPDAKYDKTITLKGEEIIPSVTWGTSPEDVLPINASIPSLDEIHDKDKKQAVIRSLEYMGLNPKDKLEDISIDKVFIGSCTNGRIEDLRAAASILKGNKVSKNVTGYVVPGSGLVKKQAEEEGLDKIFIDAGLEWREAGCSMCLGMNPDQLKPKERCASTSNRNFEGRQGMDGRTHLMSPAMAAAAAIEGKLTDVRKLL
;
A
#
# COMPACT_ATOMS: atom_id res chain seq x y z
N MET A 1 -17.90 -5.06 27.93
CA MET A 1 -16.54 -5.64 28.05
C MET A 1 -15.61 -4.70 27.36
N PRO A 2 -14.35 -4.54 27.79
CA PRO A 2 -13.37 -3.73 27.06
C PRO A 2 -13.21 -4.23 25.63
N GLN A 3 -13.15 -3.32 24.67
CA GLN A 3 -13.12 -3.60 23.23
C GLN A 3 -11.87 -2.99 22.56
N THR A 4 -11.34 -3.68 21.55
CA THR A 4 -10.35 -3.09 20.65
C THR A 4 -11.00 -2.10 19.71
N LEU A 5 -10.20 -1.26 19.05
CA LEU A 5 -10.70 -0.36 17.99
C LEU A 5 -11.42 -1.16 16.88
N TYR A 6 -10.82 -2.28 16.45
CA TYR A 6 -11.44 -3.17 15.47
C TYR A 6 -12.81 -3.67 15.95
N ASP A 7 -12.92 -4.14 17.21
CA ASP A 7 -14.19 -4.63 17.75
C ASP A 7 -15.27 -3.56 17.76
N LYS A 8 -14.93 -2.32 18.19
CA LYS A 8 -15.88 -1.19 18.23
C LYS A 8 -16.44 -0.88 16.85
N ILE A 9 -15.57 -0.77 15.85
CA ILE A 9 -16.00 -0.46 14.49
C ILE A 9 -16.80 -1.64 13.91
N PHE A 10 -16.33 -2.87 14.08
CA PHE A 10 -17.02 -4.05 13.57
C PHE A 10 -18.43 -4.18 14.16
N GLU A 11 -18.58 -4.05 15.46
CA GLU A 11 -19.88 -4.15 16.15
C GLU A 11 -20.85 -3.03 15.75
N SER A 12 -20.35 -1.81 15.51
CA SER A 12 -21.19 -0.69 15.05
C SER A 12 -21.71 -0.86 13.62
N HIS A 13 -21.04 -1.69 12.80
CA HIS A 13 -21.45 -1.98 11.43
C HIS A 13 -22.14 -3.34 11.26
N LEU A 14 -22.31 -4.09 12.36
CA LEU A 14 -22.95 -5.39 12.32
C LEU A 14 -24.45 -5.27 12.06
N VAL A 15 -24.90 -5.69 10.87
CA VAL A 15 -26.29 -5.73 10.48
C VAL A 15 -26.98 -6.99 10.99
N HIS A 16 -26.33 -8.14 10.81
CA HIS A 16 -26.85 -9.45 11.21
C HIS A 16 -25.72 -10.45 11.44
N LYS A 17 -25.89 -11.31 12.42
CA LYS A 17 -24.98 -12.44 12.67
C LYS A 17 -25.75 -13.73 12.48
N GLN A 18 -25.24 -14.59 11.61
CA GLN A 18 -25.81 -15.91 11.32
C GLN A 18 -25.44 -16.93 12.42
N ASP A 19 -26.15 -18.03 12.48
CA ASP A 19 -25.93 -19.08 13.49
C ASP A 19 -24.54 -19.75 13.36
N ASP A 20 -23.98 -19.78 12.15
CA ASP A 20 -22.63 -20.31 11.86
C ASP A 20 -21.50 -19.31 12.23
N GLY A 21 -21.86 -18.13 12.71
CA GLY A 21 -20.93 -17.07 13.09
C GLY A 21 -20.57 -16.09 11.96
N THR A 22 -21.03 -16.31 10.73
CA THR A 22 -20.89 -15.37 9.62
C THR A 22 -21.66 -14.09 9.91
N CYS A 23 -21.06 -12.96 9.66
CA CYS A 23 -21.62 -11.63 9.93
C CYS A 23 -21.89 -10.88 8.64
N LEU A 24 -23.07 -10.30 8.52
CA LEU A 24 -23.39 -9.31 7.51
C LEU A 24 -23.04 -7.93 8.08
N ILE A 25 -22.09 -7.25 7.47
CA ILE A 25 -21.65 -5.91 7.89
C ILE A 25 -22.04 -4.86 6.86
N TYR A 26 -22.38 -3.65 7.31
CA TYR A 26 -22.59 -2.50 6.47
C TYR A 26 -21.25 -1.95 5.98
N ILE A 27 -21.19 -1.48 4.74
CA ILE A 27 -20.00 -0.89 4.11
C ILE A 27 -20.26 0.59 3.83
N ASP A 28 -19.48 1.48 4.45
CA ASP A 28 -19.65 2.94 4.29
C ASP A 28 -19.11 3.45 2.96
N ARG A 29 -17.99 2.90 2.50
CA ARG A 29 -17.29 3.39 1.31
C ARG A 29 -16.82 2.24 0.41
N HIS A 30 -16.98 2.43 -0.89
CA HIS A 30 -16.52 1.49 -1.90
C HIS A 30 -15.63 2.21 -2.90
N LEU A 31 -14.38 1.80 -3.00
CA LEU A 31 -13.43 2.25 -4.01
C LEU A 31 -13.42 1.26 -5.17
N VAL A 32 -13.47 1.75 -6.39
CA VAL A 32 -13.62 0.93 -7.60
C VAL A 32 -12.56 1.31 -8.63
N HIS A 33 -11.93 0.32 -9.25
CA HIS A 33 -10.97 0.50 -10.31
C HIS A 33 -11.24 -0.42 -11.52
N GLU A 34 -10.48 -0.23 -12.62
CA GLU A 34 -10.76 -0.83 -13.92
C GLU A 34 -10.55 -2.35 -13.99
N VAL A 35 -9.75 -2.93 -13.10
CA VAL A 35 -9.36 -4.36 -13.20
C VAL A 35 -10.43 -5.30 -12.66
N THR A 36 -10.99 -5.03 -11.49
CA THR A 36 -11.90 -5.95 -10.78
C THR A 36 -13.39 -5.60 -10.91
N SER A 37 -13.72 -4.51 -11.59
CA SER A 37 -15.10 -4.01 -11.66
C SER A 37 -15.91 -4.41 -12.91
N PRO A 38 -15.32 -4.73 -14.09
CA PRO A 38 -16.12 -4.97 -15.30
C PRO A 38 -17.17 -6.04 -15.13
N GLN A 39 -16.81 -7.20 -14.58
CA GLN A 39 -17.71 -8.33 -14.35
C GLN A 39 -18.77 -8.02 -13.29
N ALA A 40 -18.41 -7.25 -12.25
CA ALA A 40 -19.34 -6.83 -11.21
C ALA A 40 -20.47 -5.96 -11.78
N PHE A 41 -20.15 -4.98 -12.62
CA PHE A 41 -21.16 -4.15 -13.31
C PHE A 41 -21.99 -4.94 -14.31
N GLU A 42 -21.38 -5.92 -15.00
CA GLU A 42 -22.14 -6.80 -15.88
C GLU A 42 -23.12 -7.66 -15.10
N GLY A 43 -22.73 -8.19 -13.95
CA GLY A 43 -23.62 -8.92 -13.05
C GLY A 43 -24.81 -8.06 -12.58
N LEU A 44 -24.58 -6.78 -12.26
CA LEU A 44 -25.69 -5.86 -11.95
C LEU A 44 -26.67 -5.71 -13.12
N ARG A 45 -26.17 -5.55 -14.37
CA ARG A 45 -27.02 -5.43 -15.56
C ARG A 45 -27.84 -6.70 -15.81
N MET A 46 -27.19 -7.86 -15.77
CA MET A 46 -27.85 -9.15 -15.98
C MET A 46 -28.96 -9.42 -14.97
N ASN A 47 -28.77 -8.95 -13.72
CA ASN A 47 -29.76 -9.08 -12.65
C ASN A 47 -30.72 -7.89 -12.54
N ASN A 48 -30.67 -6.95 -13.49
CA ASN A 48 -31.47 -5.71 -13.50
C ASN A 48 -31.39 -4.93 -12.17
N ARG A 49 -30.18 -4.86 -11.58
CA ARG A 49 -29.89 -4.17 -10.31
C ARG A 49 -29.22 -2.82 -10.57
N LYS A 50 -29.48 -1.88 -9.68
CA LYS A 50 -28.80 -0.58 -9.63
C LYS A 50 -27.71 -0.62 -8.59
N VAL A 51 -26.78 0.32 -8.64
CA VAL A 51 -25.90 0.61 -7.51
C VAL A 51 -26.76 1.21 -6.40
N PHE A 52 -26.62 0.66 -5.19
CA PHE A 52 -27.44 1.01 -4.03
C PHE A 52 -27.16 2.43 -3.55
N SER A 53 -25.87 2.79 -3.41
CA SER A 53 -25.42 4.11 -2.91
C SER A 53 -24.29 4.65 -3.80
N PRO A 54 -24.62 5.29 -4.94
CA PRO A 54 -23.61 5.84 -5.85
C PRO A 54 -22.68 6.86 -5.19
N GLU A 55 -23.19 7.65 -4.25
CA GLU A 55 -22.45 8.67 -3.50
C GLU A 55 -21.42 8.07 -2.52
N SER A 56 -21.60 6.82 -2.12
CA SER A 56 -20.65 6.06 -1.28
C SER A 56 -19.60 5.32 -2.09
N THR A 57 -19.61 5.50 -3.43
CA THR A 57 -18.68 4.84 -4.35
C THR A 57 -17.83 5.88 -5.08
N LEU A 58 -16.51 5.67 -5.08
CA LEU A 58 -15.55 6.50 -5.81
C LEU A 58 -14.74 5.62 -6.75
N ALA A 59 -14.70 5.96 -8.02
CA ALA A 59 -14.03 5.18 -9.06
C ALA A 59 -12.85 5.94 -9.68
N VAL A 60 -11.79 5.21 -10.01
CA VAL A 60 -10.62 5.72 -10.72
C VAL A 60 -9.95 4.58 -11.48
N ALA A 61 -9.28 4.86 -12.59
CA ALA A 61 -8.41 3.90 -13.26
C ALA A 61 -6.94 4.21 -12.90
N ASP A 62 -6.21 3.21 -12.42
CA ASP A 62 -4.87 3.38 -11.89
C ASP A 62 -3.89 2.23 -12.22
N HIS A 63 -4.39 1.02 -12.50
CA HIS A 63 -3.58 -0.17 -12.70
C HIS A 63 -3.06 -0.30 -14.13
N ASN A 64 -3.95 -0.16 -15.13
CA ASN A 64 -3.67 -0.35 -16.55
C ASN A 64 -3.56 0.96 -17.34
N VAL A 65 -3.38 2.07 -16.67
CA VAL A 65 -3.21 3.36 -17.32
C VAL A 65 -1.73 3.66 -17.60
N PRO A 66 -1.41 4.32 -18.74
CA PRO A 66 -0.03 4.71 -19.01
C PRO A 66 0.43 5.80 -18.04
N THR A 67 1.69 5.72 -17.66
CA THR A 67 2.40 6.74 -16.87
C THR A 67 3.29 7.65 -17.73
N THR A 68 3.18 7.51 -19.05
CA THR A 68 3.83 8.37 -20.05
C THR A 68 2.90 9.52 -20.47
N ASP A 69 3.20 10.18 -21.57
CA ASP A 69 2.46 11.32 -22.11
C ASP A 69 0.97 10.99 -22.35
N ARG A 70 0.11 11.53 -21.50
CA ARG A 70 -1.35 11.33 -21.52
C ARG A 70 -2.09 12.15 -22.58
N SER A 71 -1.40 12.99 -23.32
CA SER A 71 -1.96 13.66 -24.52
C SER A 71 -2.17 12.65 -25.65
N LYS A 72 -1.53 11.48 -25.57
CA LYS A 72 -1.65 10.38 -26.53
C LYS A 72 -2.72 9.38 -26.08
N PRO A 73 -3.39 8.71 -27.02
CA PRO A 73 -4.35 7.66 -26.68
C PRO A 73 -3.64 6.46 -26.04
N ILE A 74 -4.37 5.70 -25.23
CA ILE A 74 -3.88 4.44 -24.68
C ILE A 74 -3.64 3.45 -25.84
N GLU A 75 -2.38 3.06 -26.06
CA GLU A 75 -1.99 2.22 -27.20
C GLU A 75 -2.33 0.74 -26.98
N ASN A 76 -2.19 0.25 -25.74
CA ASN A 76 -2.55 -1.11 -25.40
C ASN A 76 -4.07 -1.28 -25.47
N LYS A 77 -4.54 -2.22 -26.31
CA LYS A 77 -5.97 -2.42 -26.55
C LYS A 77 -6.74 -2.88 -25.33
N ASP A 78 -6.15 -3.76 -24.53
CA ASP A 78 -6.80 -4.31 -23.33
C ASP A 78 -6.88 -3.25 -22.24
N SER A 79 -5.82 -2.48 -22.01
CA SER A 79 -5.80 -1.33 -21.10
C SER A 79 -6.84 -0.28 -21.50
N LYS A 80 -6.92 0.03 -22.80
CA LYS A 80 -7.92 0.96 -23.35
C LYS A 80 -9.34 0.46 -23.10
N LEU A 81 -9.59 -0.81 -23.40
CA LEU A 81 -10.90 -1.42 -23.21
C LEU A 81 -11.33 -1.39 -21.73
N GLN A 82 -10.41 -1.70 -20.81
CA GLN A 82 -10.70 -1.68 -19.37
C GLN A 82 -11.00 -0.25 -18.88
N TYR A 83 -10.21 0.73 -19.30
CA TYR A 83 -10.47 2.14 -18.98
C TYR A 83 -11.83 2.61 -19.50
N GLU A 84 -12.09 2.43 -20.80
CA GLU A 84 -13.35 2.83 -21.44
C GLU A 84 -14.57 2.10 -20.84
N THR A 85 -14.40 0.85 -20.43
CA THR A 85 -15.44 0.07 -19.75
C THR A 85 -15.76 0.64 -18.38
N LEU A 86 -14.74 1.00 -17.58
CA LEU A 86 -14.94 1.63 -16.29
C LEU A 86 -15.63 2.99 -16.44
N GLU A 87 -15.17 3.85 -17.34
CA GLU A 87 -15.76 5.16 -17.62
C GLU A 87 -17.23 5.04 -18.00
N LYS A 88 -17.55 4.10 -18.93
CA LYS A 88 -18.92 3.79 -19.32
C LYS A 88 -19.75 3.30 -18.14
N ASN A 89 -19.23 2.38 -17.32
CA ASN A 89 -19.94 1.87 -16.16
C ASN A 89 -20.25 2.97 -15.16
N CYS A 90 -19.27 3.84 -14.86
CA CYS A 90 -19.48 4.96 -13.96
C CYS A 90 -20.57 5.91 -14.46
N LYS A 91 -20.58 6.19 -15.75
CA LYS A 91 -21.63 7.01 -16.37
C LYS A 91 -23.02 6.34 -16.30
N ASP A 92 -23.10 5.05 -16.65
CA ASP A 92 -24.36 4.31 -16.69
C ASP A 92 -25.00 4.17 -15.30
N PHE A 93 -24.17 4.03 -14.25
CA PHE A 93 -24.62 3.84 -12.87
C PHE A 93 -24.54 5.11 -12.00
N GLY A 94 -24.11 6.24 -12.56
CA GLY A 94 -24.10 7.54 -11.87
C GLY A 94 -23.04 7.65 -10.77
N LEU A 95 -21.88 7.02 -10.93
CA LEU A 95 -20.80 7.02 -9.96
C LEU A 95 -19.86 8.22 -10.11
N ASN A 96 -19.27 8.65 -8.99
CA ASN A 96 -18.15 9.59 -9.01
C ASN A 96 -16.93 8.91 -9.65
N PHE A 97 -16.40 9.50 -10.70
CA PHE A 97 -15.26 8.97 -11.44
C PHE A 97 -14.21 10.05 -11.72
N PHE A 98 -12.97 9.79 -11.38
CA PHE A 98 -11.85 10.64 -11.77
C PHE A 98 -11.24 10.11 -13.06
N ALA A 99 -11.55 10.81 -14.16
CA ALA A 99 -11.05 10.47 -15.48
C ALA A 99 -9.51 10.62 -15.57
N LEU A 100 -8.90 9.98 -16.56
CA LEU A 100 -7.43 9.93 -16.72
C LEU A 100 -6.75 11.31 -16.74
N ASN A 101 -7.44 12.33 -17.26
CA ASN A 101 -6.94 13.70 -17.34
C ASN A 101 -7.43 14.61 -16.18
N ASP A 102 -8.15 14.07 -15.21
CA ASP A 102 -8.53 14.80 -13.99
C ASP A 102 -7.29 14.93 -13.10
N ILE A 103 -7.03 16.12 -12.56
CA ILE A 103 -5.90 16.33 -11.65
C ILE A 103 -5.98 15.44 -10.39
N ARG A 104 -7.17 15.01 -10.01
CA ARG A 104 -7.43 14.11 -8.87
C ARG A 104 -7.20 12.64 -9.21
N GLN A 105 -6.93 12.30 -10.49
CA GLN A 105 -6.64 10.91 -10.87
C GLN A 105 -5.35 10.46 -10.20
N GLY A 106 -5.32 9.22 -9.76
CA GLY A 106 -4.19 8.60 -9.09
C GLY A 106 -4.53 7.20 -8.62
N ILE A 107 -3.61 6.63 -7.87
CA ILE A 107 -3.78 5.30 -7.26
C ILE A 107 -4.96 5.33 -6.29
N VAL A 108 -5.85 4.36 -6.39
CA VAL A 108 -7.09 4.28 -5.62
C VAL A 108 -6.89 4.47 -4.10
N HIS A 109 -5.79 3.92 -3.54
CA HIS A 109 -5.46 4.04 -2.12
C HIS A 109 -4.70 5.34 -1.76
N VAL A 110 -4.43 6.19 -2.73
CA VAL A 110 -3.91 7.55 -2.53
C VAL A 110 -5.05 8.55 -2.61
N ILE A 111 -5.90 8.46 -3.64
CA ILE A 111 -6.98 9.42 -3.85
C ILE A 111 -8.06 9.36 -2.76
N GLY A 112 -8.37 8.19 -2.21
CA GLY A 112 -9.37 8.07 -1.14
C GLY A 112 -9.04 8.93 0.08
N PRO A 113 -7.83 8.82 0.66
CA PRO A 113 -7.31 9.73 1.68
C PRO A 113 -7.28 11.19 1.25
N GLU A 114 -6.68 11.53 0.11
CA GLU A 114 -6.52 12.91 -0.37
C GLU A 114 -7.83 13.66 -0.57
N GLN A 115 -8.89 12.94 -0.88
CA GLN A 115 -10.21 13.55 -1.05
C GLN A 115 -11.03 13.60 0.25
N GLY A 116 -10.51 13.05 1.37
CA GLY A 116 -11.27 12.89 2.62
C GLY A 116 -12.43 11.89 2.48
N PHE A 117 -12.38 11.02 1.47
CA PHE A 117 -13.33 9.92 1.29
C PHE A 117 -13.13 8.83 2.34
N THR A 118 -11.88 8.64 2.77
CA THR A 118 -11.47 7.79 3.89
C THR A 118 -11.59 8.56 5.19
N GLN A 119 -12.37 8.05 6.16
CA GLN A 119 -12.57 8.71 7.45
C GLN A 119 -12.51 7.71 8.61
N PRO A 120 -12.17 8.15 9.82
CA PRO A 120 -12.15 7.28 11.00
C PRO A 120 -13.50 6.61 11.29
N GLY A 121 -13.44 5.37 11.74
CA GLY A 121 -14.61 4.60 12.14
C GLY A 121 -15.39 3.97 10.98
N MET A 122 -15.01 4.22 9.73
CA MET A 122 -15.70 3.67 8.56
C MET A 122 -15.27 2.24 8.22
N THR A 123 -16.15 1.54 7.50
CA THR A 123 -15.83 0.31 6.76
C THR A 123 -15.61 0.64 5.29
N ILE A 124 -14.47 0.24 4.74
CA ILE A 124 -14.04 0.59 3.38
C ILE A 124 -13.63 -0.66 2.61
N VAL A 125 -14.13 -0.83 1.41
CA VAL A 125 -13.76 -1.94 0.54
C VAL A 125 -13.30 -1.49 -0.84
N CYS A 126 -12.47 -2.32 -1.47
CA CYS A 126 -12.02 -2.15 -2.85
C CYS A 126 -11.65 -3.52 -3.42
N GLY A 127 -11.73 -3.67 -4.72
CA GLY A 127 -11.27 -4.87 -5.43
C GLY A 127 -9.74 -5.01 -5.49
N ASP A 128 -8.99 -4.36 -4.61
CA ASP A 128 -7.53 -4.41 -4.49
C ASP A 128 -7.11 -4.83 -3.09
N SER A 129 -6.09 -5.69 -3.00
CA SER A 129 -5.63 -6.28 -1.75
C SER A 129 -5.00 -5.28 -0.77
N HIS A 130 -4.49 -4.13 -1.26
CA HIS A 130 -3.87 -3.09 -0.42
C HIS A 130 -4.87 -2.08 0.17
N THR A 131 -6.15 -2.40 0.16
CA THR A 131 -7.22 -1.59 0.78
C THR A 131 -6.98 -1.36 2.28
N ALA A 132 -6.23 -2.23 2.95
CA ALA A 132 -5.80 -2.03 4.34
C ALA A 132 -5.07 -0.69 4.57
N THR A 133 -4.57 -0.01 3.53
CA THR A 133 -3.99 1.35 3.60
C THR A 133 -4.88 2.32 4.38
N HIS A 134 -6.20 2.24 4.16
CA HIS A 134 -7.18 3.15 4.78
C HIS A 134 -7.32 2.94 6.29
N GLY A 135 -6.84 1.81 6.81
CA GLY A 135 -6.79 1.55 8.26
C GLY A 135 -5.85 2.51 9.03
N ALA A 136 -4.95 3.21 8.33
CA ALA A 136 -4.14 4.29 8.89
C ALA A 136 -4.99 5.43 9.50
N PHE A 137 -6.23 5.55 9.06
CA PHE A 137 -7.20 6.54 9.54
C PHE A 137 -8.11 6.00 10.64
N GLY A 138 -7.89 4.79 11.13
CA GLY A 138 -8.79 4.14 12.08
C GLY A 138 -10.08 3.64 11.43
N ALA A 139 -10.00 3.16 10.21
CA ALA A 139 -11.09 2.52 9.46
C ALA A 139 -10.86 0.99 9.37
N ILE A 140 -11.92 0.21 9.31
CA ILE A 140 -11.82 -1.20 8.88
C ILE A 140 -11.84 -1.21 7.36
N ALA A 141 -10.69 -1.51 6.77
CA ALA A 141 -10.54 -1.49 5.33
C ALA A 141 -9.96 -2.81 4.80
N ALA A 142 -10.61 -3.41 3.82
CA ALA A 142 -10.23 -4.72 3.31
C ALA A 142 -10.44 -4.88 1.81
N GLY A 143 -9.50 -5.58 1.16
CA GLY A 143 -9.65 -6.02 -0.22
C GLY A 143 -10.73 -7.09 -0.36
N ILE A 144 -11.51 -7.02 -1.44
CA ILE A 144 -12.60 -7.94 -1.75
C ILE A 144 -12.49 -8.50 -3.17
N GLY A 145 -13.08 -9.67 -3.40
CA GLY A 145 -13.14 -10.29 -4.73
C GLY A 145 -14.21 -9.68 -5.63
N THR A 146 -14.13 -9.94 -6.94
CA THR A 146 -15.04 -9.37 -7.95
C THR A 146 -16.53 -9.63 -7.67
N SER A 147 -16.89 -10.83 -7.19
CA SER A 147 -18.28 -11.16 -6.81
C SER A 147 -18.74 -10.39 -5.57
N GLU A 148 -17.82 -10.11 -4.63
CA GLU A 148 -18.09 -9.27 -3.47
C GLU A 148 -18.22 -7.79 -3.88
N VAL A 149 -17.46 -7.33 -4.90
CA VAL A 149 -17.65 -6.00 -5.51
C VAL A 149 -19.07 -5.83 -6.03
N GLU A 150 -19.59 -6.81 -6.79
CA GLU A 150 -20.98 -6.81 -7.26
C GLU A 150 -21.95 -6.73 -6.09
N HIS A 151 -21.74 -7.57 -5.06
CA HIS A 151 -22.61 -7.63 -3.89
C HIS A 151 -22.67 -6.29 -3.16
N VAL A 152 -21.51 -5.67 -2.88
CA VAL A 152 -21.46 -4.38 -2.19
C VAL A 152 -22.07 -3.26 -3.03
N LEU A 153 -21.82 -3.22 -4.33
CA LEU A 153 -22.48 -2.25 -5.23
C LEU A 153 -24.01 -2.37 -5.17
N ALA A 154 -24.53 -3.60 -5.08
CA ALA A 154 -25.96 -3.87 -5.07
C ALA A 154 -26.64 -3.62 -3.71
N THR A 155 -25.93 -3.76 -2.60
CA THR A 155 -26.55 -3.88 -1.26
C THR A 155 -25.92 -3.02 -0.18
N GLN A 156 -24.74 -2.48 -0.40
CA GLN A 156 -23.90 -1.77 0.59
C GLN A 156 -23.58 -2.63 1.82
N THR A 157 -23.57 -3.95 1.67
CA THR A 157 -23.26 -4.90 2.73
C THR A 157 -22.26 -5.96 2.26
N LEU A 158 -21.63 -6.65 3.21
CA LEU A 158 -20.68 -7.72 2.94
C LEU A 158 -20.77 -8.81 3.98
N LEU A 159 -20.71 -10.08 3.56
CA LEU A 159 -20.60 -11.22 4.45
C LEU A 159 -19.14 -11.43 4.84
N GLN A 160 -18.83 -11.40 6.15
CA GLN A 160 -17.49 -11.55 6.69
C GLN A 160 -17.50 -12.36 8.00
N SER A 161 -16.43 -13.10 8.23
CA SER A 161 -16.16 -13.63 9.57
C SER A 161 -15.42 -12.57 10.40
N LYS A 162 -15.80 -12.42 11.67
CA LYS A 162 -15.09 -11.52 12.58
C LYS A 162 -13.66 -12.03 12.79
N LEU A 163 -12.68 -11.15 12.63
CA LEU A 163 -11.27 -11.47 12.82
C LEU A 163 -10.91 -11.48 14.31
N LYS A 164 -9.86 -12.21 14.66
CA LYS A 164 -9.18 -12.10 15.96
C LYS A 164 -8.36 -10.81 16.02
N ASN A 165 -7.99 -10.40 17.20
CA ASN A 165 -7.21 -9.18 17.42
C ASN A 165 -5.73 -9.49 17.65
N MET A 166 -4.83 -8.90 16.85
CA MET A 166 -3.39 -8.97 17.08
C MET A 166 -2.83 -7.56 17.24
N LYS A 167 -2.13 -7.32 18.35
CA LYS A 167 -1.44 -6.05 18.62
C LYS A 167 0.00 -6.12 18.14
N ILE A 168 0.41 -5.14 17.34
CA ILE A 168 1.81 -4.90 16.98
C ILE A 168 2.23 -3.59 17.65
N GLU A 169 3.05 -3.67 18.67
CA GLU A 169 3.46 -2.53 19.47
C GLU A 169 4.92 -2.20 19.20
N VAL A 170 5.20 -0.98 18.77
CA VAL A 170 6.56 -0.51 18.48
C VAL A 170 6.87 0.67 19.40
N ASN A 171 7.76 0.45 20.36
CA ASN A 171 8.12 1.43 21.39
C ASN A 171 9.53 1.99 21.18
N GLY A 172 9.88 3.05 21.92
CA GLY A 172 11.15 3.74 21.83
C GLY A 172 11.23 4.72 20.67
N LYS A 173 12.34 4.75 19.95
CA LYS A 173 12.61 5.69 18.85
C LYS A 173 13.27 4.99 17.66
N LEU A 174 12.96 5.43 16.46
CA LEU A 174 13.67 4.97 15.27
C LEU A 174 15.06 5.63 15.18
N SER A 175 16.02 4.85 14.72
CA SER A 175 17.35 5.35 14.39
C SER A 175 17.30 6.15 13.07
N THR A 176 18.26 7.05 12.86
CA THR A 176 18.37 7.81 11.60
C THR A 176 18.44 6.86 10.39
N GLY A 177 17.73 7.18 9.34
CA GLY A 177 17.66 6.38 8.10
C GLY A 177 16.67 5.21 8.14
N VAL A 178 16.02 4.95 9.29
CA VAL A 178 14.93 3.97 9.43
C VAL A 178 13.59 4.65 9.19
N THR A 179 12.70 3.99 8.46
CA THR A 179 11.39 4.51 8.03
C THR A 179 10.25 3.56 8.39
N ALA A 180 9.03 3.98 8.15
CA ALA A 180 7.84 3.15 8.29
C ALA A 180 7.89 1.87 7.42
N LYS A 181 8.56 1.93 6.27
CA LYS A 181 8.78 0.75 5.41
C LYS A 181 9.61 -0.32 6.11
N ASP A 182 10.62 0.10 6.86
CA ASP A 182 11.49 -0.82 7.60
C ASP A 182 10.75 -1.45 8.78
N ILE A 183 9.84 -0.70 9.42
CA ILE A 183 8.97 -1.23 10.48
C ILE A 183 8.14 -2.39 9.92
N ILE A 184 7.39 -2.14 8.85
CA ILE A 184 6.47 -3.16 8.33
C ILE A 184 7.21 -4.34 7.69
N LEU A 185 8.34 -4.12 7.03
CA LEU A 185 9.18 -5.21 6.53
C LEU A 185 9.71 -6.07 7.69
N THR A 186 10.13 -5.46 8.81
CA THR A 186 10.53 -6.20 10.02
C THR A 186 9.37 -7.03 10.57
N VAL A 187 8.17 -6.47 10.65
CA VAL A 187 6.96 -7.18 11.11
C VAL A 187 6.65 -8.37 10.19
N ILE A 188 6.74 -8.19 8.87
CA ILE A 188 6.53 -9.27 7.88
C ILE A 188 7.59 -10.36 8.05
N GLY A 189 8.85 -9.99 8.24
CA GLY A 189 9.93 -10.95 8.50
C GLY A 189 9.71 -11.80 9.75
N ILE A 190 9.10 -11.23 10.80
CA ILE A 190 8.78 -11.94 12.05
C ILE A 190 7.55 -12.83 11.92
N LEU A 191 6.49 -12.32 11.28
CA LEU A 191 5.21 -13.03 11.15
C LEU A 191 5.23 -14.08 10.03
N GLY A 192 6.01 -13.82 8.98
CA GLY A 192 5.85 -14.51 7.69
C GLY A 192 4.58 -14.05 6.95
N THR A 193 4.42 -14.50 5.73
CA THR A 193 3.29 -14.13 4.85
C THR A 193 1.92 -14.69 5.28
N ALA A 194 1.89 -15.62 6.23
CA ALA A 194 0.67 -16.25 6.75
C ALA A 194 0.39 -15.94 8.23
N GLY A 195 1.33 -15.36 8.97
CA GLY A 195 1.24 -15.22 10.42
C GLY A 195 0.15 -14.28 10.92
N GLY A 196 -0.30 -13.34 10.09
CA GLY A 196 -1.43 -12.45 10.33
C GLY A 196 -2.79 -13.01 9.85
N GLY A 197 -2.81 -14.21 9.25
CA GLY A 197 -4.04 -14.80 8.73
C GLY A 197 -5.10 -14.98 9.81
N GLY A 198 -6.31 -14.48 9.56
CA GLY A 198 -7.42 -14.51 10.52
C GLY A 198 -7.37 -13.46 11.64
N TYR A 199 -6.40 -12.55 11.59
CA TYR A 199 -6.27 -11.44 12.56
C TYR A 199 -6.50 -10.08 11.88
N ALA A 200 -7.02 -9.13 12.64
CA ALA A 200 -6.87 -7.70 12.38
C ALA A 200 -5.60 -7.24 13.14
N LEU A 201 -4.66 -6.60 12.44
CA LEU A 201 -3.42 -6.08 13.03
C LEU A 201 -3.65 -4.65 13.50
N GLU A 202 -3.61 -4.41 14.80
CA GLU A 202 -3.62 -3.08 15.39
C GLU A 202 -2.19 -2.64 15.70
N PHE A 203 -1.71 -1.63 14.97
CA PHE A 203 -0.39 -1.06 15.17
C PHE A 203 -0.44 0.06 16.21
N SER A 204 0.45 0.03 17.17
CA SER A 204 0.45 0.93 18.33
C SER A 204 1.87 1.15 18.89
N GLY A 205 1.98 1.92 19.95
CA GLY A 205 3.25 2.25 20.61
C GLY A 205 3.76 3.64 20.25
N GLU A 206 4.83 4.05 20.91
CA GLU A 206 5.39 5.41 20.79
C GLU A 206 5.85 5.72 19.38
N VAL A 207 6.51 4.75 18.73
CA VAL A 207 6.98 4.90 17.34
C VAL A 207 5.79 5.11 16.40
N ILE A 208 4.75 4.26 16.48
CA ILE A 208 3.58 4.35 15.59
C ILE A 208 2.86 5.70 15.76
N LYS A 209 2.73 6.18 17.01
CA LYS A 209 2.15 7.51 17.30
C LYS A 209 3.00 8.65 16.72
N SER A 210 4.32 8.47 16.65
CA SER A 210 5.21 9.50 16.11
C SER A 210 5.12 9.62 14.58
N LEU A 211 4.71 8.57 13.87
CA LEU A 211 4.62 8.52 12.41
C LEU A 211 3.67 9.59 11.86
N THR A 212 3.99 10.09 10.67
CA THR A 212 3.10 10.91 9.84
C THR A 212 1.96 10.07 9.28
N MET A 213 0.97 10.69 8.65
CA MET A 213 -0.13 9.93 8.03
C MET A 213 0.34 9.10 6.85
N GLU A 214 1.26 9.60 6.04
CA GLU A 214 1.88 8.87 4.93
C GLU A 214 2.66 7.64 5.40
N GLU A 215 3.40 7.76 6.48
CA GLU A 215 4.10 6.67 7.14
C GLU A 215 3.13 5.63 7.71
N ARG A 216 2.04 6.05 8.35
CA ARG A 216 0.98 5.15 8.85
C ARG A 216 0.31 4.40 7.70
N MET A 217 0.05 5.09 6.58
CA MET A 217 -0.48 4.45 5.37
C MET A 217 0.48 3.39 4.82
N THR A 218 1.79 3.62 4.85
CA THR A 218 2.80 2.62 4.46
C THR A 218 2.72 1.36 5.34
N VAL A 219 2.63 1.53 6.66
CA VAL A 219 2.51 0.40 7.60
C VAL A 219 1.23 -0.40 7.34
N CYS A 220 0.07 0.27 7.29
CA CYS A 220 -1.21 -0.40 7.08
C CYS A 220 -1.32 -1.03 5.68
N ASN A 221 -0.77 -0.39 4.63
CA ASN A 221 -0.75 -0.90 3.27
C ASN A 221 -0.18 -2.32 3.19
N MET A 222 0.92 -2.57 3.87
CA MET A 222 1.62 -3.85 3.82
C MET A 222 1.17 -4.87 4.87
N ALA A 223 0.10 -4.62 5.62
CA ALA A 223 -0.46 -5.61 6.54
C ALA A 223 -0.88 -6.90 5.81
N ILE A 224 -1.34 -6.78 4.56
CA ILE A 224 -1.72 -7.93 3.72
C ILE A 224 -0.52 -8.83 3.40
N GLU A 225 0.68 -8.29 3.35
CA GLU A 225 1.91 -9.07 3.11
C GLU A 225 2.31 -9.91 4.33
N ALA A 226 1.82 -9.56 5.52
CA ALA A 226 1.88 -10.42 6.71
C ALA A 226 0.70 -11.40 6.82
N GLY A 227 -0.18 -11.45 5.81
CA GLY A 227 -1.36 -12.32 5.74
C GLY A 227 -2.63 -11.73 6.34
N SER A 228 -2.61 -10.51 6.87
CA SER A 228 -3.81 -9.87 7.43
C SER A 228 -4.52 -9.00 6.39
N ARG A 229 -5.85 -9.15 6.29
CA ARG A 229 -6.67 -8.27 5.44
C ARG A 229 -6.90 -6.89 6.04
N VAL A 230 -6.66 -6.70 7.35
CA VAL A 230 -6.93 -5.47 8.09
C VAL A 230 -5.69 -5.06 8.88
N GLY A 231 -5.12 -3.90 8.54
CA GLY A 231 -4.17 -3.18 9.37
C GLY A 231 -4.82 -1.89 9.85
N ILE A 232 -4.78 -1.58 11.16
CA ILE A 232 -5.48 -0.43 11.72
C ILE A 232 -4.59 0.32 12.72
N ILE A 233 -4.73 1.65 12.74
CA ILE A 233 -4.09 2.54 13.71
C ILE A 233 -5.16 3.43 14.32
N GLU A 234 -5.11 3.68 15.63
CA GLU A 234 -6.00 4.61 16.29
C GLU A 234 -5.90 6.01 15.67
N PRO A 235 -7.02 6.65 15.28
CA PRO A 235 -7.00 8.02 14.79
C PRO A 235 -6.65 8.99 15.92
N ASP A 236 -5.86 10.01 15.61
CA ASP A 236 -5.43 11.06 16.53
C ASP A 236 -5.44 12.43 15.84
N GLU A 237 -4.88 13.43 16.50
CA GLU A 237 -4.83 14.80 16.01
C GLU A 237 -4.20 14.91 14.61
N LYS A 238 -3.19 14.08 14.30
CA LYS A 238 -2.57 14.04 12.95
C LYS A 238 -3.57 13.57 11.89
N THR A 239 -4.38 12.56 12.24
CA THR A 239 -5.44 12.06 11.36
C THR A 239 -6.48 13.14 11.10
N PHE A 240 -6.87 13.87 12.13
CA PHE A 240 -7.88 14.93 12.04
C PHE A 240 -7.34 16.12 11.25
N GLU A 241 -6.09 16.51 11.47
CA GLU A 241 -5.46 17.59 10.73
C GLU A 241 -5.31 17.26 9.24
N PHE A 242 -4.95 16.02 8.90
CA PHE A 242 -4.88 15.55 7.52
C PHE A 242 -6.24 15.65 6.80
N LEU A 243 -7.34 15.33 7.48
CA LEU A 243 -8.69 15.34 6.90
C LEU A 243 -9.31 16.74 6.85
N LYS A 244 -8.78 17.69 7.62
CA LYS A 244 -9.37 19.02 7.77
C LYS A 244 -9.34 19.81 6.46
N GLY A 245 -10.54 20.08 5.95
CA GLY A 245 -10.68 20.88 4.72
C GLY A 245 -10.71 20.07 3.43
N GLU A 246 -10.47 18.76 3.51
CA GLU A 246 -10.53 17.89 2.33
C GLU A 246 -11.93 17.90 1.69
N PRO A 247 -12.02 17.72 0.34
CA PRO A 247 -13.26 17.93 -0.40
C PRO A 247 -14.47 17.14 0.11
N MET A 248 -14.26 15.86 0.49
CA MET A 248 -15.31 14.94 0.92
C MET A 248 -15.33 14.73 2.44
N ALA A 249 -14.47 15.44 3.20
CA ALA A 249 -14.52 15.44 4.65
C ALA A 249 -15.73 16.25 5.17
N PRO A 250 -16.23 15.96 6.39
CA PRO A 250 -17.29 16.74 7.02
C PRO A 250 -16.91 18.23 7.14
N LYS A 251 -17.91 19.12 7.11
CA LYS A 251 -17.71 20.58 7.18
C LYS A 251 -18.61 21.23 8.21
N GLY A 252 -18.16 22.34 8.82
CA GLY A 252 -18.93 23.10 9.81
C GLY A 252 -19.34 22.23 11.01
N GLU A 253 -20.59 22.32 11.43
CA GLU A 253 -21.11 21.54 12.56
C GLU A 253 -20.96 20.01 12.42
N GLN A 254 -20.94 19.51 11.18
CA GLN A 254 -20.70 18.08 10.94
C GLN A 254 -19.25 17.70 11.23
N TRP A 255 -18.32 18.59 10.99
CA TRP A 255 -16.91 18.41 11.37
C TRP A 255 -16.77 18.30 12.89
N ASP A 256 -17.39 19.20 13.63
CA ASP A 256 -17.31 19.20 15.11
C ASP A 256 -17.88 17.91 15.69
N LYS A 257 -19.03 17.45 15.19
CA LYS A 257 -19.62 16.16 15.57
C LYS A 257 -18.75 14.96 15.20
N ALA A 258 -18.12 15.01 14.00
CA ALA A 258 -17.20 13.96 13.56
C ALA A 258 -15.98 13.90 14.49
N MET A 259 -15.39 15.04 14.83
CA MET A 259 -14.26 15.13 15.76
C MET A 259 -14.59 14.54 17.14
N GLU A 260 -15.78 14.87 17.71
CA GLU A 260 -16.25 14.29 18.97
C GLU A 260 -16.34 12.76 18.88
N HIS A 261 -16.89 12.24 17.78
CA HIS A 261 -17.00 10.81 17.57
C HIS A 261 -15.63 10.14 17.34
N TRP A 262 -14.80 10.71 16.47
CA TRP A 262 -13.48 10.16 16.13
C TRP A 262 -12.55 10.07 17.35
N ALA A 263 -12.65 11.02 18.27
CA ALA A 263 -11.89 11.00 19.54
C ALA A 263 -12.23 9.80 20.45
N THR A 264 -13.38 9.14 20.21
CA THR A 264 -13.77 7.91 20.94
C THR A 264 -13.22 6.63 20.31
N LEU A 265 -12.72 6.70 19.06
CA LEU A 265 -12.26 5.56 18.27
C LEU A 265 -10.84 5.16 18.68
N LYS A 266 -10.74 4.53 19.84
CA LYS A 266 -9.51 3.97 20.40
C LYS A 266 -9.81 2.68 21.13
N SER A 267 -8.82 1.80 21.23
CA SER A 267 -8.93 0.59 22.02
C SER A 267 -9.05 0.95 23.52
N ASP A 268 -9.89 0.22 24.23
CA ASP A 268 -10.02 0.40 25.69
C ASP A 268 -8.70 0.00 26.38
N PRO A 269 -8.32 0.63 27.50
CA PRO A 269 -7.06 0.32 28.19
C PRO A 269 -6.91 -1.17 28.55
N ASP A 270 -8.03 -1.82 28.89
CA ASP A 270 -8.08 -3.23 29.29
C ASP A 270 -8.52 -4.17 28.13
N ALA A 271 -8.50 -3.68 26.88
CA ALA A 271 -8.83 -4.49 25.72
C ALA A 271 -7.89 -5.71 25.62
N LYS A 272 -8.47 -6.86 25.29
CA LYS A 272 -7.72 -8.10 25.15
C LYS A 272 -7.39 -8.38 23.70
N TYR A 273 -6.13 -8.73 23.45
CA TYR A 273 -5.66 -9.19 22.15
C TYR A 273 -5.37 -10.69 22.22
N ASP A 274 -5.70 -11.41 21.14
CA ASP A 274 -5.40 -12.84 21.02
C ASP A 274 -3.89 -13.09 20.88
N LYS A 275 -3.17 -12.11 20.31
CA LYS A 275 -1.71 -12.13 20.16
C LYS A 275 -1.14 -10.71 20.27
N THR A 276 0.04 -10.60 20.87
CA THR A 276 0.78 -9.33 20.94
C THR A 276 2.22 -9.57 20.51
N ILE A 277 2.75 -8.67 19.68
CA ILE A 277 4.15 -8.60 19.29
C ILE A 277 4.65 -7.23 19.68
N THR A 278 5.75 -7.18 20.42
CA THR A 278 6.38 -5.93 20.87
C THR A 278 7.76 -5.81 20.24
N LEU A 279 8.03 -4.67 19.63
CA LEU A 279 9.30 -4.32 19.00
C LEU A 279 9.87 -3.06 19.64
N LYS A 280 11.20 -2.94 19.60
CA LYS A 280 11.91 -1.72 19.98
C LYS A 280 12.36 -0.99 18.73
N GLY A 281 12.01 0.28 18.60
CA GLY A 281 12.36 1.11 17.44
C GLY A 281 13.87 1.18 17.19
N GLU A 282 14.67 1.19 18.25
CA GLU A 282 16.13 1.23 18.19
C GLU A 282 16.75 -0.03 17.57
N GLU A 283 16.04 -1.16 17.61
CA GLU A 283 16.50 -2.44 17.06
C GLU A 283 16.14 -2.61 15.58
N ILE A 284 15.27 -1.74 15.04
CA ILE A 284 14.90 -1.76 13.61
C ILE A 284 16.02 -1.11 12.79
N ILE A 285 16.42 -1.80 11.74
CA ILE A 285 17.52 -1.40 10.83
C ILE A 285 16.93 -1.25 9.42
N PRO A 286 17.44 -0.33 8.57
CA PRO A 286 17.04 -0.26 7.17
C PRO A 286 17.09 -1.65 6.52
N SER A 287 15.98 -2.07 5.97
CA SER A 287 15.74 -3.46 5.57
C SER A 287 15.47 -3.58 4.07
N VAL A 288 15.83 -4.73 3.52
CA VAL A 288 15.62 -5.04 2.09
C VAL A 288 15.23 -6.50 1.93
N THR A 289 14.32 -6.78 0.99
CA THR A 289 14.02 -8.17 0.63
C THR A 289 15.09 -8.71 -0.31
N TRP A 290 15.53 -9.95 -0.08
CA TRP A 290 16.55 -10.63 -0.88
C TRP A 290 15.96 -11.72 -1.79
N GLY A 291 14.78 -12.22 -1.47
CA GLY A 291 14.15 -13.34 -2.17
C GLY A 291 12.90 -12.96 -2.94
N THR A 292 12.02 -13.94 -3.16
CA THR A 292 10.81 -13.84 -3.97
C THR A 292 9.53 -13.70 -3.13
N SER A 293 9.67 -13.41 -1.84
CA SER A 293 8.58 -13.16 -0.91
C SER A 293 8.91 -11.95 -0.04
N PRO A 294 7.94 -11.12 0.37
CA PRO A 294 8.18 -10.04 1.32
C PRO A 294 8.72 -10.50 2.68
N GLU A 295 8.52 -11.77 3.05
CA GLU A 295 9.10 -12.35 4.27
C GLU A 295 10.59 -12.67 4.15
N ASP A 296 11.12 -12.76 2.92
CA ASP A 296 12.54 -12.91 2.65
C ASP A 296 13.27 -11.57 2.85
N VAL A 297 13.15 -10.98 4.02
CA VAL A 297 13.69 -9.66 4.37
C VAL A 297 14.83 -9.77 5.38
N LEU A 298 15.82 -8.93 5.23
CA LEU A 298 16.97 -8.82 6.14
C LEU A 298 17.37 -7.35 6.32
N PRO A 299 18.03 -7.02 7.46
CA PRO A 299 18.77 -5.77 7.59
C PRO A 299 19.80 -5.63 6.47
N ILE A 300 19.97 -4.43 5.93
CA ILE A 300 20.84 -4.16 4.77
C ILE A 300 22.31 -4.60 5.00
N ASN A 301 22.78 -4.56 6.22
CA ASN A 301 24.14 -4.95 6.60
C ASN A 301 24.31 -6.46 6.81
N ALA A 302 23.28 -7.25 6.58
CA ALA A 302 23.31 -8.71 6.72
C ALA A 302 23.79 -9.42 5.43
N SER A 303 23.99 -10.73 5.57
CA SER A 303 24.22 -11.64 4.45
C SER A 303 23.07 -12.63 4.33
N ILE A 304 22.85 -13.11 3.12
CA ILE A 304 21.84 -14.15 2.83
C ILE A 304 22.14 -15.40 3.67
N PRO A 305 21.10 -16.02 4.29
CA PRO A 305 21.29 -17.17 5.17
C PRO A 305 22.01 -18.33 4.49
N SER A 306 22.83 -19.05 5.27
CA SER A 306 23.40 -20.33 4.85
C SER A 306 22.31 -21.40 4.79
N LEU A 307 22.33 -22.22 3.74
CA LEU A 307 21.40 -23.36 3.63
C LEU A 307 21.56 -24.40 4.75
N ASP A 308 22.73 -24.42 5.40
CA ASP A 308 23.01 -25.32 6.52
C ASP A 308 22.30 -24.90 7.81
N GLU A 309 21.91 -23.61 7.91
CA GLU A 309 21.20 -23.05 9.06
C GLU A 309 19.68 -23.28 8.97
N ILE A 310 19.18 -23.75 7.82
CA ILE A 310 17.76 -23.99 7.59
C ILE A 310 17.46 -25.48 7.79
N HIS A 311 16.81 -25.80 8.91
CA HIS A 311 16.50 -27.19 9.28
C HIS A 311 15.19 -27.70 8.69
N ASP A 312 14.22 -26.83 8.46
CA ASP A 312 12.97 -27.17 7.80
C ASP A 312 13.20 -27.43 6.31
N LYS A 313 12.79 -28.61 5.83
CA LYS A 313 13.03 -29.05 4.46
C LYS A 313 12.26 -28.22 3.42
N ASP A 314 11.01 -27.87 3.73
CA ASP A 314 10.15 -27.14 2.81
C ASP A 314 10.63 -25.69 2.70
N LYS A 315 10.97 -25.09 3.83
CA LYS A 315 11.59 -23.76 3.87
C LYS A 315 12.94 -23.73 3.14
N LYS A 316 13.77 -24.75 3.33
CA LYS A 316 15.05 -24.86 2.63
C LYS A 316 14.86 -24.94 1.11
N GLN A 317 13.88 -25.72 0.65
CA GLN A 317 13.57 -25.81 -0.79
C GLN A 317 13.03 -24.51 -1.35
N ALA A 318 12.18 -23.81 -0.61
CA ALA A 318 11.68 -22.49 -0.98
C ALA A 318 12.83 -21.47 -1.11
N VAL A 319 13.76 -21.47 -0.16
CA VAL A 319 14.97 -20.60 -0.21
C VAL A 319 15.84 -20.92 -1.42
N ILE A 320 16.08 -22.19 -1.73
CA ILE A 320 16.86 -22.61 -2.92
C ILE A 320 16.19 -22.06 -4.19
N ARG A 321 14.89 -22.25 -4.35
CA ARG A 321 14.14 -21.73 -5.50
C ARG A 321 14.21 -20.19 -5.59
N SER A 322 14.07 -19.52 -4.46
CA SER A 322 14.15 -18.05 -4.38
C SER A 322 15.55 -17.55 -4.81
N LEU A 323 16.61 -18.21 -4.35
CA LEU A 323 17.99 -17.88 -4.73
C LEU A 323 18.25 -18.11 -6.22
N GLU A 324 17.78 -19.23 -6.79
CA GLU A 324 17.88 -19.52 -8.22
C GLU A 324 17.19 -18.42 -9.06
N TYR A 325 15.95 -18.08 -8.70
CA TYR A 325 15.20 -17.02 -9.40
C TYR A 325 15.91 -15.67 -9.31
N MET A 326 16.30 -15.29 -8.10
CA MET A 326 16.98 -14.03 -7.83
C MET A 326 18.44 -14.02 -8.34
N GLY A 327 19.00 -15.16 -8.72
CA GLY A 327 20.41 -15.29 -9.17
C GLY A 327 21.37 -14.84 -8.09
N LEU A 328 21.16 -15.32 -6.85
CA LEU A 328 21.95 -15.03 -5.67
C LEU A 328 22.47 -16.33 -5.04
N ASN A 329 23.48 -16.23 -4.20
CA ASN A 329 24.06 -17.36 -3.50
C ASN A 329 23.90 -17.21 -1.99
N PRO A 330 23.85 -18.34 -1.25
CA PRO A 330 23.97 -18.30 0.20
C PRO A 330 25.24 -17.53 0.63
N LYS A 331 25.11 -16.73 1.68
CA LYS A 331 26.18 -15.86 2.24
C LYS A 331 26.59 -14.65 1.40
N ASP A 332 25.94 -14.39 0.25
CA ASP A 332 26.14 -13.12 -0.44
C ASP A 332 25.78 -11.97 0.50
N LYS A 333 26.61 -10.93 0.55
CA LYS A 333 26.31 -9.71 1.30
C LYS A 333 25.29 -8.89 0.51
N LEU A 334 24.25 -8.40 1.18
CA LEU A 334 23.23 -7.60 0.52
C LEU A 334 23.81 -6.35 -0.16
N GLU A 335 24.74 -5.68 0.47
CA GLU A 335 25.39 -4.47 -0.06
C GLU A 335 26.31 -4.70 -1.27
N ASP A 336 26.57 -5.94 -1.65
CA ASP A 336 27.35 -6.26 -2.86
C ASP A 336 26.44 -6.57 -4.06
N ILE A 337 25.12 -6.61 -3.89
CA ILE A 337 24.16 -6.94 -4.93
C ILE A 337 23.91 -5.72 -5.81
N SER A 338 24.35 -5.80 -7.07
CA SER A 338 24.13 -4.76 -8.08
C SER A 338 22.66 -4.68 -8.52
N ILE A 339 22.21 -3.50 -8.93
CA ILE A 339 20.89 -3.27 -9.50
C ILE A 339 20.97 -2.68 -10.92
N ASP A 340 19.96 -2.92 -11.72
CA ASP A 340 19.84 -2.40 -13.09
C ASP A 340 18.79 -1.26 -13.15
N LYS A 341 17.82 -1.31 -12.23
CA LYS A 341 16.68 -0.38 -12.25
C LYS A 341 16.29 0.06 -10.85
N VAL A 342 15.72 1.25 -10.75
CA VAL A 342 15.08 1.75 -9.55
C VAL A 342 13.63 2.14 -9.85
N PHE A 343 12.73 1.83 -8.92
CA PHE A 343 11.33 2.25 -8.97
C PHE A 343 10.95 2.94 -7.66
N ILE A 344 10.55 4.20 -7.75
CA ILE A 344 10.03 5.00 -6.63
C ILE A 344 8.59 5.36 -6.96
N GLY A 345 7.65 4.83 -6.18
CA GLY A 345 6.22 4.96 -6.47
C GLY A 345 5.38 3.92 -5.73
N SER A 346 4.21 3.56 -6.29
CA SER A 346 3.25 2.61 -5.72
C SER A 346 2.31 3.24 -4.68
N CYS A 347 1.19 2.57 -4.40
CA CYS A 347 0.30 2.94 -3.28
C CYS A 347 1.00 2.91 -1.91
N THR A 348 2.11 2.22 -1.80
CA THR A 348 2.90 2.14 -0.58
C THR A 348 3.73 3.40 -0.36
N ASN A 349 4.49 3.82 -1.37
CA ASN A 349 5.50 4.89 -1.25
C ASN A 349 5.54 5.81 -2.48
N GLY A 350 4.41 6.31 -2.92
CA GLY A 350 4.28 7.31 -3.99
C GLY A 350 3.67 8.63 -3.52
N ARG A 351 3.63 8.90 -2.21
CA ARG A 351 3.09 10.13 -1.62
C ARG A 351 4.16 11.21 -1.55
N ILE A 352 3.75 12.44 -1.24
CA ILE A 352 4.66 13.59 -1.27
C ILE A 352 5.87 13.43 -0.32
N GLU A 353 5.67 12.86 0.87
CA GLU A 353 6.76 12.65 1.83
C GLU A 353 7.75 11.59 1.35
N ASP A 354 7.28 10.54 0.66
CA ASP A 354 8.12 9.52 0.04
C ASP A 354 9.02 10.13 -1.04
N LEU A 355 8.45 11.01 -1.88
CA LEU A 355 9.19 11.72 -2.91
C LEU A 355 10.21 12.69 -2.32
N ARG A 356 9.84 13.42 -1.26
CA ARG A 356 10.78 14.30 -0.54
C ARG A 356 11.94 13.51 0.06
N ALA A 357 11.66 12.35 0.69
CA ALA A 357 12.69 11.49 1.26
C ALA A 357 13.68 11.00 0.20
N ALA A 358 13.20 10.50 -0.94
CA ALA A 358 14.04 10.07 -2.04
C ALA A 358 14.83 11.24 -2.67
N ALA A 359 14.17 12.38 -2.89
CA ALA A 359 14.79 13.57 -3.46
C ALA A 359 15.91 14.14 -2.56
N SER A 360 15.76 14.05 -1.24
CA SER A 360 16.79 14.52 -0.30
C SER A 360 18.12 13.78 -0.48
N ILE A 361 18.08 12.48 -0.80
CA ILE A 361 19.26 11.65 -1.05
C ILE A 361 19.83 11.91 -2.45
N LEU A 362 18.96 12.13 -3.44
CA LEU A 362 19.37 12.33 -4.85
C LEU A 362 19.87 13.74 -5.13
N LYS A 363 19.53 14.71 -4.30
CA LYS A 363 19.88 16.12 -4.52
C LYS A 363 21.39 16.33 -4.64
N GLY A 364 21.83 16.80 -5.81
CA GLY A 364 23.24 17.03 -6.12
C GLY A 364 24.02 15.75 -6.54
N ASN A 365 23.37 14.59 -6.52
CA ASN A 365 23.95 13.34 -6.94
C ASN A 365 23.42 12.89 -8.31
N LYS A 366 24.11 11.97 -8.94
CA LYS A 366 23.68 11.31 -10.16
C LYS A 366 23.48 9.82 -9.90
N VAL A 367 22.49 9.24 -10.54
CA VAL A 367 22.36 7.77 -10.53
C VAL A 367 23.52 7.12 -11.25
N SER A 368 23.89 5.91 -10.85
CA SER A 368 24.93 5.11 -11.48
C SER A 368 24.64 4.94 -12.99
N LYS A 369 25.68 4.99 -13.81
CA LYS A 369 25.56 4.91 -15.28
C LYS A 369 24.81 3.66 -15.79
N ASN A 370 24.83 2.59 -14.99
CA ASN A 370 24.20 1.32 -15.34
C ASN A 370 22.75 1.22 -14.80
N VAL A 371 22.28 2.22 -14.09
CA VAL A 371 20.95 2.23 -13.49
C VAL A 371 20.03 3.16 -14.24
N THR A 372 18.84 2.68 -14.57
CA THR A 372 17.72 3.49 -15.06
C THR A 372 16.58 3.40 -14.07
N GLY A 373 15.60 4.31 -14.12
CA GLY A 373 14.46 4.18 -13.22
C GLY A 373 13.37 5.20 -13.41
N TYR A 374 12.28 4.91 -12.73
CA TYR A 374 11.05 5.69 -12.78
C TYR A 374 10.71 6.24 -11.39
N VAL A 375 10.28 7.48 -11.36
CA VAL A 375 9.65 8.11 -10.21
C VAL A 375 8.21 8.42 -10.60
N VAL A 376 7.27 7.79 -9.90
CA VAL A 376 5.86 7.79 -10.24
C VAL A 376 5.06 8.33 -9.06
N PRO A 377 4.53 9.56 -9.15
CA PRO A 377 3.66 10.11 -8.10
C PRO A 377 2.40 9.27 -7.92
N GLY A 378 1.89 9.21 -6.69
CA GLY A 378 0.70 8.43 -6.36
C GLY A 378 -0.60 9.02 -6.92
N SER A 379 -0.64 10.34 -7.16
CA SER A 379 -1.78 11.03 -7.75
C SER A 379 -1.33 12.25 -8.55
N GLY A 380 -2.23 12.81 -9.33
CA GLY A 380 -1.98 14.09 -10.04
C GLY A 380 -1.82 15.26 -9.07
N LEU A 381 -2.46 15.21 -7.89
CA LEU A 381 -2.26 16.21 -6.83
C LEU A 381 -0.87 16.11 -6.22
N VAL A 382 -0.40 14.92 -5.90
CA VAL A 382 0.99 14.68 -5.45
C VAL A 382 1.99 15.14 -6.52
N LYS A 383 1.73 14.81 -7.80
CA LYS A 383 2.58 15.24 -8.92
C LYS A 383 2.70 16.76 -8.96
N LYS A 384 1.56 17.45 -8.94
CA LYS A 384 1.51 18.92 -8.95
C LYS A 384 2.30 19.52 -7.78
N GLN A 385 2.08 19.01 -6.57
CA GLN A 385 2.79 19.49 -5.38
C GLN A 385 4.30 19.23 -5.49
N ALA A 386 4.72 18.06 -5.96
CA ALA A 386 6.12 17.73 -6.16
C ALA A 386 6.79 18.66 -7.19
N GLU A 387 6.10 19.02 -8.27
CA GLU A 387 6.57 19.96 -9.28
C GLU A 387 6.64 21.40 -8.74
N GLU A 388 5.68 21.83 -7.94
CA GLU A 388 5.70 23.13 -7.24
C GLU A 388 6.88 23.24 -6.26
N GLU A 389 7.26 22.13 -5.61
CA GLU A 389 8.43 22.04 -4.72
C GLU A 389 9.75 21.83 -5.49
N GLY A 390 9.68 21.58 -6.81
CA GLY A 390 10.87 21.34 -7.66
C GLY A 390 11.51 19.97 -7.47
N LEU A 391 10.78 18.99 -6.90
CA LEU A 391 11.29 17.62 -6.70
C LEU A 391 11.49 16.90 -8.04
N ASP A 392 10.61 17.15 -9.02
CA ASP A 392 10.73 16.65 -10.40
C ASP A 392 12.10 16.95 -11.00
N LYS A 393 12.58 18.18 -10.83
CA LYS A 393 13.90 18.63 -11.33
C LYS A 393 15.04 17.86 -10.67
N ILE A 394 14.93 17.59 -9.36
CA ILE A 394 15.94 16.80 -8.64
C ILE A 394 16.03 15.40 -9.24
N PHE A 395 14.90 14.74 -9.49
CA PHE A 395 14.86 13.39 -10.07
C PHE A 395 15.38 13.38 -11.52
N ILE A 396 14.96 14.32 -12.35
CA ILE A 396 15.40 14.44 -13.75
C ILE A 396 16.90 14.75 -13.78
N ASP A 397 17.36 15.70 -12.97
CA ASP A 397 18.78 16.05 -12.88
C ASP A 397 19.62 14.88 -12.39
N ALA A 398 19.12 14.04 -11.48
CA ALA A 398 19.78 12.82 -11.05
C ALA A 398 19.88 11.78 -12.18
N GLY A 399 19.00 11.83 -13.19
CA GLY A 399 18.96 10.89 -14.33
C GLY A 399 17.82 9.89 -14.27
N LEU A 400 16.79 10.15 -13.46
CA LEU A 400 15.56 9.34 -13.40
C LEU A 400 14.46 9.93 -14.28
N GLU A 401 13.54 9.10 -14.71
CA GLU A 401 12.37 9.50 -15.48
C GLU A 401 11.23 9.90 -14.54
N TRP A 402 10.75 11.14 -14.68
CA TRP A 402 9.56 11.64 -14.00
C TRP A 402 8.31 11.25 -14.79
N ARG A 403 7.35 10.61 -14.13
CA ARG A 403 6.21 9.96 -14.79
C ARG A 403 4.88 10.58 -14.37
N GLU A 404 3.81 10.22 -15.10
CA GLU A 404 2.43 10.49 -14.71
C GLU A 404 1.98 9.53 -13.60
N ALA A 405 0.95 9.95 -12.82
CA ALA A 405 0.46 9.20 -11.67
C ALA A 405 -0.18 7.85 -12.06
N GLY A 406 0.08 6.81 -11.29
CA GLY A 406 -0.50 5.47 -11.49
C GLY A 406 0.30 4.38 -10.81
N CYS A 407 -0.15 3.13 -10.94
CA CYS A 407 0.52 1.98 -10.33
C CYS A 407 1.85 1.63 -11.00
N SER A 408 2.03 1.96 -12.31
CA SER A 408 3.30 1.75 -13.04
C SER A 408 3.86 0.34 -12.83
N MET A 409 5.15 0.23 -12.52
CA MET A 409 5.83 -1.04 -12.29
C MET A 409 5.35 -1.82 -11.06
N CYS A 410 4.46 -1.29 -10.23
CA CYS A 410 4.05 -1.99 -9.00
C CYS A 410 3.50 -3.41 -9.27
N LEU A 411 2.86 -3.63 -10.40
CA LEU A 411 2.29 -4.93 -10.76
C LEU A 411 2.52 -5.39 -12.22
N GLY A 412 3.23 -4.63 -13.02
CA GLY A 412 3.60 -5.03 -14.38
C GLY A 412 2.43 -5.30 -15.34
N MET A 413 1.27 -4.69 -15.10
CA MET A 413 0.08 -4.82 -15.98
C MET A 413 0.04 -3.75 -17.08
N ASN A 414 0.90 -2.76 -17.03
CA ASN A 414 1.05 -1.67 -17.98
C ASN A 414 2.43 -1.79 -18.68
N PRO A 415 2.79 -0.89 -19.60
CA PRO A 415 4.08 -0.95 -20.31
C PRO A 415 5.32 -0.82 -19.44
N ASP A 416 5.18 -0.32 -18.21
CA ASP A 416 6.29 -0.17 -17.27
C ASP A 416 6.63 -1.52 -16.63
N GLN A 417 7.57 -2.25 -17.22
CA GLN A 417 7.96 -3.60 -16.79
C GLN A 417 9.46 -3.75 -16.73
N LEU A 418 9.93 -4.67 -15.88
CA LEU A 418 11.28 -5.19 -15.92
C LEU A 418 11.46 -6.12 -17.11
N LYS A 419 12.62 -6.07 -17.71
CA LYS A 419 13.07 -7.11 -18.65
C LYS A 419 13.49 -8.35 -17.85
N PRO A 420 13.51 -9.52 -18.51
CA PRO A 420 13.98 -10.75 -17.88
C PRO A 420 15.34 -10.58 -17.23
N LYS A 421 15.43 -10.97 -15.94
CA LYS A 421 16.62 -10.90 -15.08
C LYS A 421 17.08 -9.50 -14.68
N GLU A 422 16.43 -8.41 -15.14
CA GLU A 422 16.68 -7.08 -14.57
C GLU A 422 16.38 -7.08 -13.07
N ARG A 423 17.24 -6.44 -12.32
CA ARG A 423 17.15 -6.32 -10.86
C ARG A 423 16.76 -4.91 -10.46
N CYS A 424 15.69 -4.79 -9.71
CA CYS A 424 15.10 -3.51 -9.32
C CYS A 424 15.16 -3.28 -7.81
N ALA A 425 15.70 -2.13 -7.41
CA ALA A 425 15.46 -1.55 -6.09
C ALA A 425 14.10 -0.84 -6.13
N SER A 426 13.13 -1.29 -5.33
CA SER A 426 11.72 -0.91 -5.52
C SER A 426 11.05 -0.50 -4.21
N THR A 427 10.28 0.58 -4.27
CA THR A 427 9.43 1.01 -3.15
C THR A 427 8.03 0.39 -3.18
N SER A 428 7.76 -0.53 -4.10
CA SER A 428 6.50 -1.27 -4.15
C SER A 428 6.29 -2.17 -2.91
N ASN A 429 5.23 -2.95 -2.91
CA ASN A 429 4.79 -3.73 -1.76
C ASN A 429 5.00 -5.24 -1.92
N ARG A 430 5.16 -5.74 -3.15
CA ARG A 430 5.31 -7.16 -3.47
C ARG A 430 6.47 -7.42 -4.41
N ASN A 431 7.13 -8.57 -4.22
CA ASN A 431 8.30 -8.98 -4.99
C ASN A 431 8.27 -10.45 -5.42
N PHE A 432 7.09 -11.08 -5.49
CA PHE A 432 7.01 -12.45 -5.99
C PHE A 432 7.41 -12.54 -7.47
N GLU A 433 7.73 -13.76 -7.91
CA GLU A 433 8.18 -14.05 -9.27
C GLU A 433 7.29 -13.42 -10.33
N GLY A 434 7.86 -12.64 -11.24
CA GLY A 434 7.15 -11.98 -12.34
C GLY A 434 6.33 -10.73 -11.96
N ARG A 435 6.30 -10.30 -10.69
CA ARG A 435 5.44 -9.19 -10.23
C ARG A 435 5.64 -7.89 -11.01
N GLN A 436 6.88 -7.50 -11.27
CA GLN A 436 7.21 -6.27 -12.01
C GLN A 436 7.58 -6.52 -13.48
N GLY A 437 7.36 -7.73 -13.97
CA GLY A 437 7.71 -8.18 -15.31
C GLY A 437 8.20 -9.63 -15.28
N MET A 438 8.06 -10.33 -16.40
CA MET A 438 8.45 -11.74 -16.51
C MET A 438 9.96 -11.91 -16.21
N ASP A 439 10.30 -12.82 -15.30
CA ASP A 439 11.67 -13.06 -14.79
C ASP A 439 12.35 -11.84 -14.17
N GLY A 440 11.62 -10.78 -13.85
CA GLY A 440 12.12 -9.59 -13.17
C GLY A 440 12.43 -9.87 -11.70
N ARG A 441 13.51 -9.30 -11.18
CA ARG A 441 14.04 -9.50 -9.83
C ARG A 441 13.83 -8.23 -9.00
N THR A 442 13.00 -8.30 -7.96
CA THR A 442 12.59 -7.11 -7.19
C THR A 442 13.08 -7.20 -5.74
N HIS A 443 13.71 -6.15 -5.27
CA HIS A 443 14.08 -5.93 -3.88
C HIS A 443 13.23 -4.79 -3.31
N LEU A 444 12.43 -5.08 -2.29
CA LEU A 444 11.60 -4.08 -1.61
C LEU A 444 12.44 -3.33 -0.58
N MET A 445 12.30 -2.01 -0.55
CA MET A 445 12.98 -1.13 0.39
C MET A 445 12.28 0.23 0.50
N SER A 446 12.74 1.07 1.43
CA SER A 446 12.24 2.43 1.59
C SER A 446 12.65 3.36 0.44
N PRO A 447 11.95 4.50 0.22
CA PRO A 447 12.29 5.48 -0.82
C PRO A 447 13.73 5.99 -0.72
N ALA A 448 14.20 6.28 0.49
CA ALA A 448 15.56 6.74 0.72
C ALA A 448 16.61 5.66 0.39
N MET A 449 16.32 4.39 0.74
CA MET A 449 17.17 3.25 0.39
C MET A 449 17.20 3.02 -1.12
N ALA A 450 16.07 3.15 -1.82
CA ALA A 450 16.01 3.01 -3.27
C ALA A 450 16.80 4.12 -3.97
N ALA A 451 16.73 5.35 -3.47
CA ALA A 451 17.54 6.47 -3.95
C ALA A 451 19.05 6.24 -3.73
N ALA A 452 19.44 5.75 -2.55
CA ALA A 452 20.82 5.39 -2.26
C ALA A 452 21.34 4.28 -3.18
N ALA A 453 20.53 3.23 -3.39
CA ALA A 453 20.86 2.15 -4.31
C ALA A 453 21.01 2.65 -5.76
N ALA A 454 20.19 3.62 -6.20
CA ALA A 454 20.31 4.22 -7.53
C ALA A 454 21.65 4.94 -7.73
N ILE A 455 22.12 5.68 -6.73
CA ILE A 455 23.41 6.40 -6.78
C ILE A 455 24.56 5.41 -6.88
N GLU A 456 24.59 4.41 -6.00
CA GLU A 456 25.71 3.46 -5.88
C GLU A 456 25.66 2.32 -6.94
N GLY A 457 24.50 2.12 -7.59
CA GLY A 457 24.29 1.02 -8.55
C GLY A 457 24.19 -0.35 -7.90
N LYS A 458 23.96 -0.41 -6.59
CA LYS A 458 23.82 -1.62 -5.79
C LYS A 458 23.00 -1.35 -4.54
N LEU A 459 22.52 -2.42 -3.89
CA LEU A 459 21.85 -2.28 -2.60
C LEU A 459 22.75 -1.57 -1.61
N THR A 460 22.26 -0.50 -0.98
CA THR A 460 23.11 0.40 -0.21
C THR A 460 22.41 0.83 1.07
N ASP A 461 23.16 0.84 2.16
CA ASP A 461 22.71 1.41 3.42
C ASP A 461 22.65 2.95 3.30
N VAL A 462 21.44 3.51 3.31
CA VAL A 462 21.24 4.95 3.16
C VAL A 462 21.97 5.76 4.23
N ARG A 463 22.22 5.20 5.40
CA ARG A 463 22.95 5.87 6.51
C ARG A 463 24.38 6.30 6.14
N LYS A 464 24.92 5.72 5.07
CA LYS A 464 26.25 6.11 4.54
C LYS A 464 26.20 7.40 3.71
N LEU A 465 25.01 7.87 3.35
CA LEU A 465 24.77 9.05 2.51
C LEU A 465 24.06 10.18 3.28
N LEU A 466 23.71 9.98 4.54
CA LEU A 466 23.12 10.97 5.46
C LEU A 466 24.24 11.73 6.26
#